data_7bcd6f205b7c0d1b0217cf8b17c70cce
#
_entry.id   7bcd6f205b7c0d1b0217cf8b17c70cce
#
_cell.length_a   1.000
_cell.length_b   1.000
_cell.length_c   1.000
_cell.angle_alpha   90.00
_cell.angle_beta   90.00
_cell.angle_gamma   90.00
#
_symmetry.space_group_name_H-M   'P 1'
#
loop_
_entity.id
_entity.type
_entity.pdbx_description
1 polymer ?
#
loop_
_entity_poly.entity_id
_entity_poly.type
_entity_poly.pdbx_seq_one_letter_code
_entity_poly.pdbx_strand_id
1 'polypeptide(L)'
;MKVIKILIIIHILKDARMLEIMKDSHVGSNAVLAVIVLILLKVSAYLAIYPQLLTPALIAMSVATRTFMVIFIVNFPYARKTGIGHMFTMYAKKSYTVIALALGIGITALCGVHYLLVMAVTFVLVFGIAKFLQSQLGGLTGDTYGALTECGNVLYLLTLIIGGRFLVLGFYTYHSIFSLF
;
A
#
# COMPACT_ATOMS: atom_id res chain seq x y z
N MET A 1 -38.80 -0.32 5.44
CA MET A 1 -38.15 -1.64 5.64
C MET A 1 -37.84 -2.38 4.33
N LYS A 2 -38.73 -2.43 3.32
CA LYS A 2 -38.48 -3.10 2.02
C LYS A 2 -37.33 -2.45 1.20
N VAL A 3 -37.24 -1.10 1.15
CA VAL A 3 -36.23 -0.38 0.39
C VAL A 3 -34.80 -0.69 0.89
N ILE A 4 -34.60 -0.75 2.21
CA ILE A 4 -33.31 -1.08 2.82
C ILE A 4 -32.89 -2.53 2.44
N LYS A 5 -33.83 -3.49 2.46
CA LYS A 5 -33.55 -4.85 2.01
C LYS A 5 -33.15 -4.92 0.53
N ILE A 6 -33.81 -4.15 -0.32
CA ILE A 6 -33.49 -4.10 -1.76
C ILE A 6 -32.10 -3.50 -1.98
N LEU A 7 -31.73 -2.40 -1.30
CA LEU A 7 -30.42 -1.80 -1.38
C LEU A 7 -29.32 -2.74 -0.91
N ILE A 8 -29.55 -3.48 0.18
CA ILE A 8 -28.62 -4.50 0.69
C ILE A 8 -28.45 -5.63 -0.33
N ILE A 9 -29.54 -6.12 -0.93
CA ILE A 9 -29.48 -7.19 -1.94
C ILE A 9 -28.71 -6.72 -3.18
N ILE A 10 -28.95 -5.50 -3.67
CA ILE A 10 -28.24 -4.93 -4.82
C ILE A 10 -26.73 -4.83 -4.51
N HIS A 11 -26.38 -4.39 -3.31
CA HIS A 11 -24.98 -4.28 -2.89
C HIS A 11 -24.30 -5.66 -2.84
N ILE A 12 -24.94 -6.65 -2.23
CA ILE A 12 -24.43 -8.03 -2.15
C ILE A 12 -24.28 -8.66 -3.54
N LEU A 13 -25.22 -8.44 -4.45
CA LEU A 13 -25.15 -8.95 -5.83
C LEU A 13 -24.02 -8.27 -6.62
N LYS A 14 -23.77 -6.99 -6.41
CA LYS A 14 -22.65 -6.26 -6.99
C LYS A 14 -21.32 -6.84 -6.51
N ASP A 15 -21.18 -7.06 -5.21
CA ASP A 15 -19.95 -7.62 -4.60
C ASP A 15 -19.69 -9.04 -5.11
N ALA A 16 -20.71 -9.90 -5.18
CA ALA A 16 -20.59 -11.25 -5.70
C ALA A 16 -20.14 -11.27 -7.15
N ARG A 17 -20.70 -10.41 -8.01
CA ARG A 17 -20.32 -10.28 -9.42
C ARG A 17 -18.90 -9.77 -9.60
N MET A 18 -18.46 -8.81 -8.80
CA MET A 18 -17.08 -8.32 -8.81
C MET A 18 -16.08 -9.40 -8.42
N LEU A 19 -16.39 -10.19 -7.39
CA LEU A 19 -15.56 -11.31 -6.94
C LEU A 19 -15.54 -12.46 -7.97
N GLU A 20 -16.60 -12.65 -8.75
CA GLU A 20 -16.66 -13.61 -9.85
C GLU A 20 -15.76 -13.18 -11.01
N ILE A 21 -15.84 -11.92 -11.43
CA ILE A 21 -14.95 -11.34 -12.46
C ILE A 21 -13.48 -11.45 -12.06
N MET A 22 -13.16 -11.23 -10.79
CA MET A 22 -11.79 -11.38 -10.26
C MET A 22 -11.28 -12.84 -10.24
N LYS A 23 -12.15 -13.85 -10.44
CA LYS A 23 -11.72 -15.26 -10.58
C LYS A 23 -11.34 -15.61 -12.02
N ASP A 24 -11.78 -14.80 -12.98
CA ASP A 24 -11.44 -15.01 -14.38
C ASP A 24 -9.93 -14.77 -14.58
N SER A 25 -9.26 -15.78 -15.11
CA SER A 25 -7.82 -15.72 -15.41
C SER A 25 -7.49 -14.93 -16.68
N HIS A 26 -8.51 -14.54 -17.47
CA HIS A 26 -8.31 -13.74 -18.67
C HIS A 26 -7.92 -12.31 -18.30
N VAL A 27 -6.75 -11.88 -18.76
CA VAL A 27 -6.24 -10.55 -18.47
C VAL A 27 -6.71 -9.59 -19.57
N GLY A 28 -7.58 -8.65 -19.19
CA GLY A 28 -8.03 -7.60 -20.11
C GLY A 28 -6.90 -6.62 -20.47
N SER A 29 -6.98 -5.98 -21.64
CA SER A 29 -6.01 -5.00 -22.14
C SER A 29 -5.71 -3.87 -21.15
N ASN A 30 -6.73 -3.39 -20.43
CA ASN A 30 -6.59 -2.35 -19.40
C ASN A 30 -5.72 -2.81 -18.23
N ALA A 31 -5.79 -4.09 -17.84
CA ALA A 31 -4.95 -4.63 -16.77
C ALA A 31 -3.48 -4.72 -17.21
N VAL A 32 -3.22 -5.14 -18.45
CA VAL A 32 -1.87 -5.14 -19.02
C VAL A 32 -1.29 -3.72 -19.05
N LEU A 33 -2.07 -2.75 -19.52
CA LEU A 33 -1.67 -1.34 -19.55
C LEU A 33 -1.36 -0.81 -18.15
N ALA A 34 -2.20 -1.13 -17.16
CA ALA A 34 -1.98 -0.73 -15.76
C ALA A 34 -0.67 -1.29 -15.20
N VAL A 35 -0.33 -2.56 -15.48
CA VAL A 35 0.94 -3.17 -15.07
C VAL A 35 2.14 -2.48 -15.74
N ILE A 36 2.04 -2.19 -17.04
CA ILE A 36 3.10 -1.46 -17.77
C ILE A 36 3.33 -0.08 -17.15
N VAL A 37 2.27 0.69 -16.92
CA VAL A 37 2.35 2.01 -16.29
C VAL A 37 2.98 1.91 -14.90
N LEU A 38 2.59 0.92 -14.10
CA LEU A 38 3.13 0.71 -12.76
C LEU A 38 4.64 0.40 -12.80
N ILE A 39 5.09 -0.43 -13.74
CA ILE A 39 6.51 -0.73 -13.94
C ILE A 39 7.28 0.53 -14.36
N LEU A 40 6.75 1.29 -15.32
CA LEU A 40 7.38 2.53 -15.78
C LEU A 40 7.50 3.56 -14.64
N LEU A 41 6.46 3.70 -13.80
CA LEU A 41 6.50 4.56 -12.63
C LEU A 41 7.58 4.13 -11.63
N LYS A 42 7.73 2.82 -11.37
CA LYS A 42 8.79 2.30 -10.50
C LYS A 42 10.17 2.59 -11.06
N VAL A 43 10.41 2.28 -12.33
CA VAL A 43 11.70 2.53 -12.99
C VAL A 43 12.03 4.03 -12.95
N SER A 44 11.09 4.88 -13.30
CA SER A 44 11.28 6.34 -13.25
C SER A 44 11.60 6.82 -11.82
N ALA A 45 10.94 6.26 -10.82
CA ALA A 45 11.19 6.59 -9.43
C ALA A 45 12.59 6.13 -8.98
N TYR A 46 13.04 4.94 -9.39
CA TYR A 46 14.39 4.44 -9.08
C TYR A 46 15.47 5.35 -9.69
N LEU A 47 15.28 5.79 -10.92
CA LEU A 47 16.20 6.71 -11.60
C LEU A 47 16.22 8.12 -10.98
N ALA A 48 15.14 8.52 -10.30
CA ALA A 48 15.03 9.82 -9.64
C ALA A 48 15.67 9.85 -8.24
N ILE A 49 16.01 8.70 -7.66
CA ILE A 49 16.64 8.58 -6.34
C ILE A 49 18.16 8.54 -6.53
N TYR A 50 18.90 9.29 -5.69
CA TYR A 50 20.37 9.26 -5.71
C TYR A 50 20.86 7.82 -5.46
N PRO A 51 21.88 7.33 -6.21
CA PRO A 51 22.36 5.95 -6.12
C PRO A 51 22.72 5.49 -4.71
N GLN A 52 23.29 6.39 -3.90
CA GLN A 52 23.69 6.12 -2.51
C GLN A 52 22.49 5.86 -1.59
N LEU A 53 21.34 6.45 -1.90
CA LEU A 53 20.10 6.31 -1.13
C LEU A 53 19.18 5.21 -1.67
N LEU A 54 19.48 4.67 -2.85
CA LEU A 54 18.60 3.71 -3.51
C LEU A 54 18.47 2.41 -2.72
N THR A 55 19.58 1.83 -2.27
CA THR A 55 19.57 0.57 -1.51
C THR A 55 18.75 0.68 -0.20
N PRO A 56 19.02 1.65 0.71
CA PRO A 56 18.21 1.78 1.91
C PRO A 56 16.75 2.14 1.62
N ALA A 57 16.46 2.91 0.56
CA ALA A 57 15.11 3.22 0.14
C ALA A 57 14.33 1.98 -0.29
N LEU A 58 14.95 1.07 -1.07
CA LEU A 58 14.33 -0.17 -1.52
C LEU A 58 14.08 -1.16 -0.37
N ILE A 59 15.00 -1.25 0.57
CA ILE A 59 14.83 -2.08 1.77
C ILE A 59 13.66 -1.52 2.60
N ALA A 60 13.68 -0.23 2.92
CA ALA A 60 12.66 0.41 3.72
C ALA A 60 11.27 0.34 3.06
N MET A 61 11.17 0.56 1.74
CA MET A 61 9.95 0.40 0.95
C MET A 61 9.40 -1.03 1.06
N SER A 62 10.25 -2.03 0.83
CA SER A 62 9.84 -3.43 0.83
C SER A 62 9.37 -3.88 2.20
N VAL A 63 10.06 -3.48 3.25
CA VAL A 63 9.70 -3.78 4.64
C VAL A 63 8.38 -3.08 5.01
N ALA A 64 8.23 -1.79 4.69
CA ALA A 64 7.02 -1.03 4.98
C ALA A 64 5.78 -1.66 4.34
N THR A 65 5.83 -1.94 3.05
CA THR A 65 4.68 -2.48 2.31
C THR A 65 4.31 -3.90 2.73
N ARG A 66 5.28 -4.74 3.11
CA ARG A 66 5.02 -6.06 3.71
C ARG A 66 4.42 -5.95 5.10
N THR A 67 4.87 -4.99 5.90
CA THR A 67 4.26 -4.67 7.21
C THR A 67 2.78 -4.28 7.03
N PHE A 68 2.46 -3.41 6.06
CA PHE A 68 1.08 -3.03 5.76
C PHE A 68 0.24 -4.23 5.35
N MET A 69 0.78 -5.12 4.50
CA MET A 69 0.09 -6.33 4.07
C MET A 69 -0.29 -7.21 5.28
N VAL A 70 0.62 -7.43 6.23
CA VAL A 70 0.32 -8.20 7.45
C VAL A 70 -0.77 -7.52 8.28
N ILE A 71 -0.69 -6.19 8.44
CA ILE A 71 -1.71 -5.41 9.16
C ILE A 71 -3.09 -5.60 8.49
N PHE A 72 -3.17 -5.56 7.16
CA PHE A 72 -4.43 -5.71 6.45
C PHE A 72 -4.98 -7.14 6.53
N ILE A 73 -4.12 -8.17 6.42
CA ILE A 73 -4.53 -9.57 6.58
C ILE A 73 -5.15 -9.82 7.96
N VAL A 74 -4.57 -9.23 9.01
CA VAL A 74 -5.02 -9.45 10.40
C VAL A 74 -6.27 -8.65 10.75
N ASN A 75 -6.42 -7.43 10.22
CA ASN A 75 -7.40 -6.47 10.71
C ASN A 75 -8.57 -6.20 9.74
N PHE A 76 -8.50 -6.71 8.51
CA PHE A 76 -9.59 -6.56 7.53
C PHE A 76 -10.34 -7.86 7.31
N PRO A 77 -11.66 -7.83 7.07
CA PRO A 77 -12.41 -9.01 6.71
C PRO A 77 -11.95 -9.56 5.36
N TYR A 78 -11.98 -10.87 5.20
CA TYR A 78 -11.68 -11.51 3.94
C TYR A 78 -12.96 -11.71 3.12
N ALA A 79 -12.96 -11.28 1.85
CA ALA A 79 -14.18 -11.26 1.03
C ALA A 79 -14.60 -12.64 0.51
N ARG A 80 -13.66 -13.60 0.38
CA ARG A 80 -13.94 -14.94 -0.14
C ARG A 80 -13.98 -15.96 0.99
N LYS A 81 -14.89 -16.97 0.91
CA LYS A 81 -15.00 -18.05 1.90
C LYS A 81 -13.99 -19.19 1.67
N THR A 82 -13.28 -19.19 0.54
CA THR A 82 -12.33 -20.25 0.14
C THR A 82 -11.08 -19.65 -0.47
N GLY A 83 -9.99 -20.43 -0.54
CA GLY A 83 -8.73 -20.04 -1.15
C GLY A 83 -7.61 -19.83 -0.13
N ILE A 84 -6.36 -19.75 -0.63
CA ILE A 84 -5.15 -19.63 0.19
C ILE A 84 -5.19 -18.39 1.09
N GLY A 85 -5.69 -17.26 0.60
CA GLY A 85 -5.82 -16.04 1.38
C GLY A 85 -6.78 -16.19 2.57
N HIS A 86 -7.84 -17.00 2.44
CA HIS A 86 -8.76 -17.30 3.56
C HIS A 86 -8.03 -18.07 4.67
N MET A 87 -7.18 -19.04 4.31
CA MET A 87 -6.39 -19.76 5.31
C MET A 87 -5.48 -18.81 6.11
N PHE A 88 -4.82 -17.86 5.44
CA PHE A 88 -3.99 -16.87 6.15
C PHE A 88 -4.80 -16.06 7.16
N THR A 89 -6.02 -15.64 6.82
CA THR A 89 -6.86 -14.86 7.75
C THR A 89 -7.40 -15.71 8.90
N MET A 90 -7.67 -17.00 8.68
CA MET A 90 -8.11 -17.91 9.75
C MET A 90 -7.05 -18.11 10.84
N TYR A 91 -5.79 -18.19 10.46
CA TYR A 91 -4.67 -18.38 11.39
C TYR A 91 -4.05 -17.04 11.86
N ALA A 92 -4.50 -15.91 11.35
CA ALA A 92 -3.99 -14.59 11.70
C ALA A 92 -4.36 -14.21 13.15
N LYS A 93 -3.35 -14.00 13.98
CA LYS A 93 -3.51 -13.54 15.36
C LYS A 93 -3.21 -12.04 15.43
N LYS A 94 -3.92 -11.31 16.31
CA LYS A 94 -3.67 -9.86 16.53
C LYS A 94 -2.23 -9.56 16.94
N SER A 95 -1.56 -10.49 17.62
CA SER A 95 -0.15 -10.38 17.97
C SER A 95 0.76 -10.22 16.73
N TYR A 96 0.39 -10.77 15.59
CA TYR A 96 1.18 -10.63 14.35
C TYR A 96 1.23 -9.19 13.85
N THR A 97 0.19 -8.39 14.08
CA THR A 97 0.21 -6.95 13.80
C THR A 97 1.29 -6.25 14.61
N VAL A 98 1.39 -6.57 15.91
CA VAL A 98 2.39 -5.96 16.79
C VAL A 98 3.80 -6.36 16.39
N ILE A 99 4.02 -7.65 16.10
CA ILE A 99 5.33 -8.17 15.67
C ILE A 99 5.72 -7.52 14.33
N ALA A 100 4.80 -7.46 13.36
CA ALA A 100 5.06 -6.85 12.05
C ALA A 100 5.39 -5.35 12.19
N LEU A 101 4.68 -4.62 13.04
CA LEU A 101 4.97 -3.21 13.32
C LEU A 101 6.34 -3.05 13.98
N ALA A 102 6.66 -3.85 15.01
CA ALA A 102 7.95 -3.75 15.70
C ALA A 102 9.12 -4.02 14.74
N LEU A 103 9.04 -5.08 13.93
CA LEU A 103 10.05 -5.41 12.91
C LEU A 103 10.08 -4.36 11.80
N GLY A 104 8.92 -3.94 11.31
CA GLY A 104 8.81 -2.94 10.24
C GLY A 104 9.41 -1.61 10.63
N ILE A 105 9.06 -1.08 11.81
CA ILE A 105 9.61 0.15 12.36
C ILE A 105 11.12 0.00 12.64
N GLY A 106 11.53 -1.10 13.27
CA GLY A 106 12.93 -1.35 13.60
C GLY A 106 13.83 -1.37 12.36
N ILE A 107 13.49 -2.16 11.36
CA ILE A 107 14.30 -2.28 10.13
C ILE A 107 14.28 -0.96 9.34
N THR A 108 13.10 -0.31 9.24
CA THR A 108 13.00 0.98 8.54
C THR A 108 13.83 2.07 9.25
N ALA A 109 13.86 2.09 10.58
CA ALA A 109 14.69 3.01 11.36
C ALA A 109 16.20 2.79 11.13
N LEU A 110 16.64 1.53 10.98
CA LEU A 110 18.04 1.20 10.65
C LEU A 110 18.44 1.71 9.25
N CYS A 111 17.50 1.78 8.31
CA CYS A 111 17.76 2.40 7.01
C CYS A 111 17.89 3.93 7.11
N GLY A 112 17.26 4.54 8.11
CA GLY A 112 17.29 5.98 8.39
C GLY A 112 15.95 6.48 8.94
N VAL A 113 16.02 7.35 9.95
CA VAL A 113 14.81 7.83 10.66
C VAL A 113 13.80 8.55 9.74
N HIS A 114 14.26 9.23 8.71
CA HIS A 114 13.38 9.91 7.73
C HIS A 114 12.49 8.93 6.96
N TYR A 115 12.91 7.67 6.76
CA TYR A 115 12.08 6.64 6.11
C TYR A 115 10.86 6.24 6.96
N LEU A 116 10.90 6.47 8.29
CA LEU A 116 9.72 6.25 9.15
C LEU A 116 8.59 7.23 8.83
N LEU A 117 8.92 8.49 8.55
CA LEU A 117 7.92 9.47 8.14
C LEU A 117 7.30 9.08 6.79
N VAL A 118 8.13 8.65 5.83
CA VAL A 118 7.68 8.15 4.52
C VAL A 118 6.77 6.93 4.72
N MET A 119 7.16 6.00 5.60
CA MET A 119 6.35 4.82 5.95
C MET A 119 4.99 5.22 6.53
N ALA A 120 4.94 6.19 7.45
CA ALA A 120 3.71 6.65 8.08
C ALA A 120 2.76 7.31 7.06
N VAL A 121 3.26 8.22 6.23
CA VAL A 121 2.46 8.88 5.17
C VAL A 121 1.94 7.85 4.17
N THR A 122 2.81 6.95 3.71
CA THR A 122 2.43 5.88 2.78
C THR A 122 1.37 4.96 3.40
N PHE A 123 1.49 4.63 4.69
CA PHE A 123 0.49 3.82 5.39
C PHE A 123 -0.89 4.47 5.33
N VAL A 124 -1.00 5.76 5.60
CA VAL A 124 -2.29 6.49 5.54
C VAL A 124 -2.91 6.41 4.14
N LEU A 125 -2.10 6.62 3.10
CA LEU A 125 -2.57 6.55 1.72
C LEU A 125 -3.04 5.15 1.34
N VAL A 126 -2.24 4.12 1.62
CA VAL A 126 -2.58 2.72 1.31
C VAL A 126 -3.76 2.24 2.16
N PHE A 127 -3.87 2.67 3.42
CA PHE A 127 -5.01 2.37 4.28
C PHE A 127 -6.31 2.96 3.71
N GLY A 128 -6.28 4.18 3.16
CA GLY A 128 -7.42 4.77 2.45
C GLY A 128 -7.85 3.92 1.26
N ILE A 129 -6.90 3.46 0.44
CA ILE A 129 -7.20 2.57 -0.70
C ILE A 129 -7.76 1.23 -0.21
N ALA A 130 -7.18 0.64 0.86
CA ALA A 130 -7.66 -0.62 1.44
C ALA A 130 -9.10 -0.50 1.95
N LYS A 131 -9.44 0.61 2.61
CA LYS A 131 -10.82 0.91 3.05
C LYS A 131 -11.78 1.08 1.89
N PHE A 132 -11.36 1.75 0.84
CA PHE A 132 -12.15 1.88 -0.37
C PHE A 132 -12.43 0.50 -1.00
N LEU A 133 -11.39 -0.34 -1.17
CA LEU A 133 -11.56 -1.70 -1.71
C LEU A 133 -12.46 -2.57 -0.81
N GLN A 134 -12.29 -2.47 0.52
CA GLN A 134 -13.16 -3.17 1.48
C GLN A 134 -14.63 -2.79 1.29
N SER A 135 -14.92 -1.49 1.08
CA SER A 135 -16.30 -1.02 0.88
C SER A 135 -16.91 -1.49 -0.44
N GLN A 136 -16.09 -1.74 -1.47
CA GLN A 136 -16.55 -2.22 -2.78
C GLN A 136 -16.71 -3.75 -2.86
N LEU A 137 -15.93 -4.51 -2.08
CA LEU A 137 -15.83 -5.98 -2.19
C LEU A 137 -16.40 -6.70 -0.96
N GLY A 138 -16.83 -5.97 0.06
CA GLY A 138 -17.24 -6.54 1.35
C GLY A 138 -16.07 -7.09 2.18
N GLY A 139 -14.84 -6.95 1.71
CA GLY A 139 -13.60 -7.42 2.35
C GLY A 139 -12.42 -7.35 1.39
N LEU A 140 -11.26 -7.84 1.82
CA LEU A 140 -10.08 -7.94 0.96
C LEU A 140 -9.91 -9.38 0.42
N THR A 141 -9.13 -9.53 -0.65
CA THR A 141 -8.78 -10.81 -1.28
C THR A 141 -7.27 -10.92 -1.43
N GLY A 142 -6.75 -12.12 -1.79
CA GLY A 142 -5.33 -12.30 -2.10
C GLY A 142 -4.83 -11.34 -3.17
N ASP A 143 -5.63 -11.14 -4.22
CA ASP A 143 -5.32 -10.24 -5.33
C ASP A 143 -5.27 -8.78 -4.88
N THR A 144 -6.18 -8.36 -3.99
CA THR A 144 -6.17 -6.99 -3.44
C THR A 144 -4.99 -6.75 -2.50
N TYR A 145 -4.52 -7.75 -1.75
CA TYR A 145 -3.29 -7.62 -0.96
C TYR A 145 -2.07 -7.41 -1.86
N GLY A 146 -1.98 -8.14 -2.98
CA GLY A 146 -0.94 -7.92 -3.99
C GLY A 146 -1.01 -6.51 -4.59
N ALA A 147 -2.20 -6.08 -5.03
CA ALA A 147 -2.41 -4.75 -5.59
C ALA A 147 -2.07 -3.63 -4.59
N LEU A 148 -2.47 -3.76 -3.32
CA LEU A 148 -2.13 -2.79 -2.26
C LEU A 148 -0.62 -2.73 -2.00
N THR A 149 0.08 -3.87 -2.09
CA THR A 149 1.54 -3.91 -1.95
C THR A 149 2.21 -3.19 -3.12
N GLU A 150 1.77 -3.43 -4.36
CA GLU A 150 2.34 -2.81 -5.55
C GLU A 150 2.07 -1.30 -5.61
N CYS A 151 0.83 -0.88 -5.31
CA CYS A 151 0.48 0.53 -5.16
C CYS A 151 1.28 1.17 -4.01
N GLY A 152 1.43 0.46 -2.89
CA GLY A 152 2.20 0.90 -1.75
C GLY A 152 3.67 1.15 -2.08
N ASN A 153 4.28 0.28 -2.89
CA ASN A 153 5.66 0.46 -3.37
C ASN A 153 5.80 1.78 -4.15
N VAL A 154 4.90 2.03 -5.10
CA VAL A 154 4.92 3.28 -5.90
C VAL A 154 4.68 4.49 -5.02
N LEU A 155 3.67 4.45 -4.15
CA LEU A 155 3.35 5.55 -3.23
C LEU A 155 4.50 5.85 -2.27
N TYR A 156 5.21 4.82 -1.78
CA TYR A 156 6.38 4.98 -0.93
C TYR A 156 7.49 5.74 -1.64
N LEU A 157 7.82 5.34 -2.86
CA LEU A 157 8.85 6.00 -3.67
C LEU A 157 8.47 7.45 -4.01
N LEU A 158 7.22 7.68 -4.40
CA LEU A 158 6.73 9.04 -4.69
C LEU A 158 6.78 9.93 -3.45
N THR A 159 6.34 9.40 -2.29
CA THR A 159 6.40 10.12 -1.02
C THR A 159 7.85 10.46 -0.64
N LEU A 160 8.78 9.53 -0.85
CA LEU A 160 10.20 9.74 -0.60
C LEU A 160 10.77 10.82 -1.50
N ILE A 161 10.49 10.80 -2.79
CA ILE A 161 10.99 11.77 -3.77
C ILE A 161 10.44 13.17 -3.50
N ILE A 162 9.11 13.26 -3.27
CA ILE A 162 8.44 14.53 -2.99
C ILE A 162 8.93 15.09 -1.65
N GLY A 163 8.95 14.26 -0.59
CA GLY A 163 9.42 14.67 0.73
C GLY A 163 10.88 15.11 0.73
N GLY A 164 11.74 14.41 -0.01
CA GLY A 164 13.15 14.77 -0.18
C GLY A 164 13.33 16.14 -0.84
N ARG A 165 12.54 16.46 -1.86
CA ARG A 165 12.57 17.78 -2.52
C ARG A 165 12.12 18.90 -1.58
N PHE A 166 11.09 18.69 -0.77
CA PHE A 166 10.63 19.68 0.21
C PHE A 166 11.67 19.94 1.29
N LEU A 167 12.36 18.91 1.78
CA LEU A 167 13.43 19.05 2.76
C LEU A 167 14.63 19.83 2.18
N VAL A 168 15.04 19.52 0.95
CA VAL A 168 16.14 20.23 0.27
C VAL A 168 15.77 21.70 0.02
N LEU A 169 14.56 21.98 -0.46
CA LEU A 169 14.08 23.36 -0.64
C LEU A 169 14.00 24.12 0.69
N GLY A 170 13.56 23.46 1.76
CA GLY A 170 13.54 24.05 3.11
C GLY A 170 14.93 24.39 3.63
N PHE A 171 15.94 23.56 3.37
CA PHE A 171 17.34 23.83 3.72
C PHE A 171 17.94 24.99 2.90
N TYR A 172 17.64 25.06 1.61
CA TYR A 172 18.14 26.17 0.77
C TYR A 172 17.52 27.51 1.18
N THR A 173 16.23 27.58 1.49
CA THR A 173 15.60 28.82 1.99
C THR A 173 16.14 29.21 3.35
N TYR A 174 16.41 28.26 4.25
CA TYR A 174 16.98 28.58 5.56
C TYR A 174 18.42 29.09 5.46
N HIS A 175 19.27 28.50 4.60
CA HIS A 175 20.64 28.91 4.39
C HIS A 175 20.75 30.27 3.69
N SER A 176 19.85 30.59 2.73
CA SER A 176 19.85 31.87 2.05
C SER A 176 19.38 33.04 2.94
N ILE A 177 18.51 32.77 3.92
CA ILE A 177 18.10 33.78 4.90
C ILE A 177 19.22 34.06 5.91
N PHE A 178 19.98 33.04 6.32
CA PHE A 178 21.09 33.20 7.26
C PHE A 178 22.36 33.80 6.64
N SER A 179 22.50 33.71 5.32
CA SER A 179 23.64 34.36 4.61
C SER A 179 23.41 35.85 4.32
N LEU A 180 22.26 36.40 4.66
CA LEU A 180 21.90 37.82 4.53
C LEU A 180 22.06 38.60 5.85
N PHE A 181 22.44 37.92 6.94
CA PHE A 181 22.83 38.49 8.23
C PHE A 181 24.29 38.14 8.57
#